data_8a419b65b1ecfed6f238ee8a8fc4d002
#
_entry.id   8a419b65b1ecfed6f238ee8a8fc4d002
#
_cell.length_a   1.000
_cell.length_b   1.000
_cell.length_c   1.000
_cell.angle_alpha   90.00
_cell.angle_beta   90.00
_cell.angle_gamma   90.00
#
_symmetry.space_group_name_H-M   'P 1'
#
loop_
_entity.id
_entity.type
_entity.pdbx_description
1 polymer ?
#
loop_
_entity_poly.entity_id
_entity_poly.type
_entity_poly.pdbx_seq_one_letter_code
_entity_poly.pdbx_strand_id
1 'polypeptide(L)'
;MKRWAKNLAVVLLLCGVAGCATPGSDPRDPHESFNRSIYSFNEGFDQSIGKPVATAYRDFIPGPIRTWVRNFFANIGDLWIGANNLLQGKPADTVTDWARFAFNSTLGVFGINDVASEMGLEKHDEDFGQTMGRWGVDDGAYFVWPLLGPSTTRDTVGLVPDTYFDPVLNHKPHGVRGFMVVTRATSKRADLLDASRILEEAALDKYVFQRDAYLQRRRSLIYDGNPPRAEREQPRADAGASPEPAVSQSGAARVALAAPAAVQPAPPVSPAAMENAVRLLE
;
A
#
# COMPACT_ATOMS: atom_id res chain seq x y z
N MET A 1 -32.43 -10.27 -20.87
CA MET A 1 -31.90 -11.43 -20.12
C MET A 1 -30.40 -11.36 -19.85
N LYS A 2 -29.50 -10.94 -20.75
CA LYS A 2 -28.03 -10.91 -20.53
C LYS A 2 -27.53 -9.91 -19.48
N ARG A 3 -28.24 -8.81 -19.22
CA ARG A 3 -27.86 -7.82 -18.18
C ARG A 3 -28.14 -8.29 -16.76
N TRP A 4 -29.25 -8.98 -16.53
CA TRP A 4 -29.62 -9.54 -15.22
C TRP A 4 -28.67 -10.65 -14.77
N ALA A 5 -28.23 -11.50 -15.69
CA ALA A 5 -27.27 -12.55 -15.38
C ALA A 5 -25.89 -11.98 -14.98
N LYS A 6 -25.45 -10.88 -15.60
CA LYS A 6 -24.20 -10.19 -15.21
C LYS A 6 -24.30 -9.53 -13.83
N ASN A 7 -25.44 -8.88 -13.55
CA ASN A 7 -25.65 -8.27 -12.23
C ASN A 7 -25.80 -9.33 -11.13
N LEU A 8 -26.45 -10.45 -11.42
CA LEU A 8 -26.56 -11.58 -10.50
C LEU A 8 -25.20 -12.22 -10.22
N ALA A 9 -24.36 -12.38 -11.23
CA ALA A 9 -23.00 -12.90 -11.08
C ALA A 9 -22.12 -11.96 -10.22
N VAL A 10 -22.22 -10.64 -10.38
CA VAL A 10 -21.53 -9.65 -9.57
C VAL A 10 -22.03 -9.69 -8.11
N VAL A 11 -23.34 -9.80 -7.88
CA VAL A 11 -23.92 -9.92 -6.53
C VAL A 11 -23.50 -11.23 -5.86
N LEU A 12 -23.49 -12.35 -6.59
CA LEU A 12 -23.03 -13.64 -6.06
C LEU A 12 -21.50 -13.63 -5.75
N LEU A 13 -20.70 -12.92 -6.56
CA LEU A 13 -19.28 -12.72 -6.28
C LEU A 13 -19.07 -11.88 -5.02
N LEU A 14 -19.86 -10.82 -4.83
CA LEU A 14 -19.84 -9.98 -3.63
C LEU A 14 -20.33 -10.71 -2.37
N CYS A 15 -21.35 -11.56 -2.48
CA CYS A 15 -21.85 -12.35 -1.36
C CYS A 15 -20.91 -13.50 -0.94
N GLY A 16 -20.09 -14.02 -1.87
CA GLY A 16 -19.08 -15.05 -1.57
C GLY A 16 -17.94 -14.58 -0.66
N VAL A 17 -17.75 -13.28 -0.50
CA VAL A 17 -16.70 -12.67 0.34
C VAL A 17 -17.10 -12.59 1.84
N ALA A 18 -18.38 -12.80 2.17
CA ALA A 18 -18.88 -12.65 3.55
C ALA A 18 -18.65 -13.86 4.48
N GLY A 19 -17.91 -14.88 4.07
CA GLY A 19 -17.75 -16.11 4.83
C GLY A 19 -16.37 -16.38 5.37
N CYS A 20 -16.26 -16.52 6.70
CA CYS A 20 -15.18 -17.06 7.51
C CYS A 20 -14.11 -16.07 7.99
N ALA A 21 -14.47 -15.25 8.99
CA ALA A 21 -13.47 -14.76 9.94
C ALA A 21 -12.92 -15.97 10.72
N THR A 22 -11.62 -16.26 10.56
CA THR A 22 -10.96 -17.35 11.30
C THR A 22 -10.63 -16.84 12.70
N PRO A 23 -11.07 -17.50 13.79
CA PRO A 23 -10.70 -17.13 15.14
C PRO A 23 -9.17 -17.16 15.31
N GLY A 24 -8.56 -16.01 15.70
CA GLY A 24 -7.11 -15.86 15.88
C GLY A 24 -6.38 -15.07 14.79
N SER A 25 -7.10 -14.58 13.76
CA SER A 25 -6.56 -13.64 12.77
C SER A 25 -6.37 -12.24 13.37
N ASP A 26 -5.43 -11.47 12.79
CA ASP A 26 -5.27 -10.06 13.10
C ASP A 26 -6.61 -9.32 12.91
N PRO A 27 -7.11 -8.54 13.90
CA PRO A 27 -8.36 -7.80 13.78
C PRO A 27 -8.43 -6.86 12.56
N ARG A 28 -7.27 -6.41 12.07
CA ARG A 28 -7.17 -5.56 10.87
C ARG A 28 -7.39 -6.36 9.57
N ASP A 29 -7.24 -7.69 9.63
CA ASP A 29 -7.31 -8.60 8.49
C ASP A 29 -8.30 -9.75 8.75
N PRO A 30 -9.60 -9.45 8.85
CA PRO A 30 -10.62 -10.46 9.13
C PRO A 30 -10.81 -11.49 8.00
N HIS A 31 -10.27 -11.21 6.82
CA HIS A 31 -10.35 -12.05 5.63
C HIS A 31 -9.00 -12.67 5.23
N GLU A 32 -8.10 -12.92 6.20
CA GLU A 32 -6.71 -13.35 5.94
C GLU A 32 -6.61 -14.54 5.00
N SER A 33 -7.43 -15.57 5.14
CA SER A 33 -7.37 -16.77 4.28
C SER A 33 -7.67 -16.44 2.80
N PHE A 34 -8.67 -15.60 2.56
CA PHE A 34 -8.98 -15.10 1.22
C PHE A 34 -7.87 -14.21 0.69
N ASN A 35 -7.41 -13.26 1.49
CA ASN A 35 -6.35 -12.32 1.12
C ASN A 35 -5.03 -13.04 0.78
N ARG A 36 -4.65 -14.09 1.53
CA ARG A 36 -3.49 -14.93 1.23
C ARG A 36 -3.64 -15.68 -0.10
N SER A 37 -4.85 -16.13 -0.45
CA SER A 37 -5.11 -16.80 -1.73
C SER A 37 -4.92 -15.83 -2.90
N ILE A 38 -5.45 -14.60 -2.79
CA ILE A 38 -5.26 -13.56 -3.80
C ILE A 38 -3.81 -13.09 -3.85
N TYR A 39 -3.16 -12.95 -2.70
CA TYR A 39 -1.72 -12.65 -2.63
C TYR A 39 -0.89 -13.69 -3.40
N SER A 40 -1.14 -14.99 -3.16
CA SER A 40 -0.45 -16.06 -3.87
C SER A 40 -0.69 -16.05 -5.38
N PHE A 41 -1.92 -15.71 -5.80
CA PHE A 41 -2.23 -15.49 -7.22
C PHE A 41 -1.42 -14.31 -7.80
N ASN A 42 -1.39 -13.17 -7.10
CA ASN A 42 -0.64 -11.99 -7.51
C ASN A 42 0.86 -12.26 -7.58
N GLU A 43 1.41 -12.96 -6.59
CA GLU A 43 2.81 -13.38 -6.55
C GLU A 43 3.14 -14.30 -7.73
N GLY A 44 2.29 -15.29 -8.02
CA GLY A 44 2.46 -16.18 -9.18
C GLY A 44 2.40 -15.45 -10.51
N PHE A 45 1.49 -14.49 -10.65
CA PHE A 45 1.39 -13.62 -11.82
C PHE A 45 2.63 -12.73 -11.97
N ASP A 46 3.07 -12.11 -10.87
CA ASP A 46 4.27 -11.26 -10.89
C ASP A 46 5.52 -12.04 -11.26
N GLN A 47 5.73 -13.22 -10.67
CA GLN A 47 6.88 -14.07 -10.98
C GLN A 47 6.86 -14.57 -12.43
N SER A 48 5.69 -14.89 -12.98
CA SER A 48 5.55 -15.47 -14.32
C SER A 48 5.54 -14.41 -15.43
N ILE A 49 5.03 -13.20 -15.17
CA ILE A 49 4.79 -12.16 -16.17
C ILE A 49 5.37 -10.81 -15.71
N GLY A 50 4.97 -10.31 -14.55
CA GLY A 50 5.32 -8.96 -14.09
C GLY A 50 6.83 -8.73 -13.99
N LYS A 51 7.50 -9.58 -13.22
CA LYS A 51 8.95 -9.50 -12.99
C LYS A 51 9.78 -9.73 -14.27
N PRO A 52 9.51 -10.74 -15.12
CA PRO A 52 10.20 -10.89 -16.42
C PRO A 52 10.02 -9.70 -17.34
N VAL A 53 8.80 -9.17 -17.50
CA VAL A 53 8.53 -8.01 -18.36
C VAL A 53 9.21 -6.75 -17.82
N ALA A 54 9.14 -6.50 -16.51
CA ALA A 54 9.81 -5.37 -15.86
C ALA A 54 11.35 -5.46 -15.98
N THR A 55 11.90 -6.66 -15.86
CA THR A 55 13.35 -6.91 -16.03
C THR A 55 13.76 -6.64 -17.48
N ALA A 56 13.02 -7.17 -18.46
CA ALA A 56 13.27 -6.88 -19.86
C ALA A 56 13.18 -5.37 -20.16
N TYR A 57 12.14 -4.68 -19.63
CA TYR A 57 12.03 -3.24 -19.76
C TYR A 57 13.25 -2.51 -19.18
N ARG A 58 13.72 -2.89 -17.99
CA ARG A 58 14.91 -2.31 -17.34
C ARG A 58 16.19 -2.54 -18.15
N ASP A 59 16.34 -3.74 -18.70
CA ASP A 59 17.58 -4.17 -19.36
C ASP A 59 17.67 -3.64 -20.81
N PHE A 60 16.54 -3.55 -21.54
CA PHE A 60 16.53 -3.11 -22.92
C PHE A 60 16.26 -1.62 -23.10
N ILE A 61 15.55 -0.96 -22.16
CA ILE A 61 15.24 0.47 -22.29
C ILE A 61 16.31 1.30 -21.56
N PRO A 62 17.00 2.21 -22.26
CA PRO A 62 18.01 3.08 -21.65
C PRO A 62 17.47 3.89 -20.47
N GLY A 63 18.31 4.11 -19.44
CA GLY A 63 17.95 4.84 -18.21
C GLY A 63 17.23 6.17 -18.45
N PRO A 64 17.74 7.06 -19.31
CA PRO A 64 17.08 8.33 -19.60
C PRO A 64 15.63 8.16 -20.11
N ILE A 65 15.40 7.18 -21.00
CA ILE A 65 14.04 6.93 -21.54
C ILE A 65 13.11 6.43 -20.44
N ARG A 66 13.60 5.55 -19.54
CA ARG A 66 12.81 5.09 -18.38
C ARG A 66 12.45 6.25 -17.47
N THR A 67 13.38 7.18 -17.23
CA THR A 67 13.12 8.40 -16.47
C THR A 67 12.05 9.27 -17.16
N TRP A 68 12.12 9.45 -18.47
CA TRP A 68 11.10 10.19 -19.22
C TRP A 68 9.71 9.58 -19.10
N VAL A 69 9.61 8.26 -19.21
CA VAL A 69 8.33 7.54 -19.04
C VAL A 69 7.77 7.75 -17.63
N ARG A 70 8.61 7.60 -16.60
CA ARG A 70 8.21 7.82 -15.21
C ARG A 70 7.72 9.25 -14.99
N ASN A 71 8.51 10.25 -15.42
CA ASN A 71 8.18 11.66 -15.26
C ASN A 71 6.88 12.03 -15.98
N PHE A 72 6.67 11.52 -17.20
CA PHE A 72 5.43 11.74 -17.94
C PHE A 72 4.19 11.27 -17.16
N PHE A 73 4.21 10.04 -16.63
CA PHE A 73 3.09 9.52 -15.84
C PHE A 73 2.95 10.22 -14.49
N ALA A 74 4.05 10.59 -13.85
CA ALA A 74 4.04 11.37 -12.62
C ALA A 74 3.44 12.75 -12.82
N ASN A 75 3.81 13.44 -13.90
CA ASN A 75 3.27 14.76 -14.25
C ASN A 75 1.75 14.73 -14.49
N ILE A 76 1.24 13.71 -15.20
CA ILE A 76 -0.21 13.54 -15.36
C ILE A 76 -0.90 13.36 -13.99
N GLY A 77 -0.26 12.64 -13.07
CA GLY A 77 -0.75 12.42 -11.72
C GLY A 77 -0.87 13.70 -10.90
N ASP A 78 0.01 14.70 -11.11
CA ASP A 78 0.03 15.96 -10.33
C ASP A 78 -1.30 16.71 -10.35
N LEU A 79 -2.08 16.58 -11.42
CA LEU A 79 -3.42 17.20 -11.48
C LEU A 79 -4.36 16.66 -10.41
N TRP A 80 -4.40 15.33 -10.26
CA TRP A 80 -5.28 14.67 -9.30
C TRP A 80 -4.71 14.75 -7.88
N ILE A 81 -3.40 14.68 -7.73
CA ILE A 81 -2.70 14.89 -6.46
C ILE A 81 -3.04 16.28 -5.91
N GLY A 82 -2.88 17.34 -6.71
CA GLY A 82 -3.26 18.69 -6.29
C GLY A 82 -4.74 18.83 -5.94
N ALA A 83 -5.64 18.14 -6.65
CA ALA A 83 -7.05 18.12 -6.30
C ALA A 83 -7.30 17.45 -4.93
N ASN A 84 -6.62 16.35 -4.62
CA ASN A 84 -6.70 15.71 -3.31
C ASN A 84 -6.11 16.57 -2.21
N ASN A 85 -4.98 17.27 -2.43
CA ASN A 85 -4.44 18.25 -1.50
C ASN A 85 -5.44 19.37 -1.20
N LEU A 86 -6.14 19.86 -2.21
CA LEU A 86 -7.20 20.87 -2.02
C LEU A 86 -8.34 20.33 -1.13
N LEU A 87 -8.81 19.09 -1.41
CA LEU A 87 -9.86 18.43 -0.63
C LEU A 87 -9.44 18.12 0.81
N GLN A 88 -8.14 17.98 1.06
CA GLN A 88 -7.56 17.80 2.40
C GLN A 88 -7.32 19.11 3.13
N GLY A 89 -7.56 20.27 2.49
CA GLY A 89 -7.32 21.58 3.07
C GLY A 89 -5.85 22.02 3.08
N LYS A 90 -5.06 21.53 2.11
CA LYS A 90 -3.63 21.85 1.90
C LYS A 90 -3.45 22.76 0.68
N PRO A 91 -3.83 24.05 0.73
CA PRO A 91 -3.81 24.91 -0.46
C PRO A 91 -2.39 25.20 -0.98
N ALA A 92 -1.37 25.21 -0.11
CA ALA A 92 0.02 25.41 -0.52
C ALA A 92 0.50 24.23 -1.39
N ASP A 93 0.27 22.99 -0.94
CA ASP A 93 0.63 21.79 -1.65
C ASP A 93 -0.16 21.66 -2.97
N THR A 94 -1.45 22.05 -2.96
CA THR A 94 -2.28 22.15 -4.16
C THR A 94 -1.64 23.05 -5.23
N VAL A 95 -1.21 24.26 -4.84
CA VAL A 95 -0.56 25.20 -5.77
C VAL A 95 0.76 24.64 -6.26
N THR A 96 1.53 24.01 -5.38
CA THR A 96 2.80 23.36 -5.74
C THR A 96 2.57 22.27 -6.80
N ASP A 97 1.64 21.33 -6.60
CA ASP A 97 1.40 20.24 -7.54
C ASP A 97 0.87 20.73 -8.90
N TRP A 98 -0.05 21.68 -8.89
CA TRP A 98 -0.53 22.26 -10.15
C TRP A 98 0.54 23.11 -10.87
N ALA A 99 1.41 23.79 -10.12
CA ALA A 99 2.56 24.48 -10.70
C ALA A 99 3.56 23.46 -11.30
N ARG A 100 3.82 22.34 -10.61
CA ARG A 100 4.61 21.21 -11.14
C ARG A 100 4.05 20.74 -12.47
N PHE A 101 2.74 20.42 -12.51
CA PHE A 101 2.09 20.04 -13.76
C PHE A 101 2.29 21.07 -14.87
N ALA A 102 2.09 22.36 -14.57
CA ALA A 102 2.22 23.42 -15.56
C ALA A 102 3.67 23.58 -16.08
N PHE A 103 4.66 23.64 -15.18
CA PHE A 103 6.08 23.78 -15.55
C PHE A 103 6.60 22.54 -16.28
N ASN A 104 6.31 21.36 -15.78
CA ASN A 104 6.74 20.13 -16.42
C ASN A 104 6.07 19.90 -17.78
N SER A 105 4.79 20.30 -17.94
CA SER A 105 4.09 20.18 -19.22
C SER A 105 4.59 21.17 -20.27
N THR A 106 5.01 22.39 -19.85
CA THR A 106 5.46 23.44 -20.75
C THR A 106 6.98 23.40 -20.95
N LEU A 107 7.76 23.68 -19.90
CA LEU A 107 9.22 23.74 -19.93
C LEU A 107 9.84 22.33 -19.97
N GLY A 108 9.19 21.37 -19.31
CA GLY A 108 9.63 19.97 -19.26
C GLY A 108 9.23 19.12 -20.47
N VAL A 109 8.66 19.72 -21.53
CA VAL A 109 8.26 19.05 -22.78
C VAL A 109 7.25 17.93 -22.49
N PHE A 110 6.01 18.30 -22.19
CA PHE A 110 4.91 17.36 -21.83
C PHE A 110 5.21 16.47 -20.60
N GLY A 111 6.02 16.96 -19.65
CA GLY A 111 6.32 16.22 -18.42
C GLY A 111 7.42 15.16 -18.56
N ILE A 112 8.15 15.11 -19.68
CA ILE A 112 9.29 14.21 -19.87
C ILE A 112 10.45 14.60 -18.94
N ASN A 113 10.71 15.90 -18.79
CA ASN A 113 11.70 16.41 -17.86
C ASN A 113 11.01 17.01 -16.63
N ASP A 114 11.50 16.67 -15.44
CA ASP A 114 10.99 17.21 -14.18
C ASP A 114 11.71 18.51 -13.79
N VAL A 115 11.40 19.56 -14.54
CA VAL A 115 11.95 20.92 -14.31
C VAL A 115 11.45 21.49 -12.97
N ALA A 116 10.24 21.10 -12.56
CA ALA A 116 9.66 21.56 -11.31
C ALA A 116 10.49 21.14 -10.09
N SER A 117 11.02 19.92 -10.07
CA SER A 117 11.96 19.49 -9.02
C SER A 117 13.26 20.26 -9.03
N GLU A 118 13.79 20.63 -10.20
CA GLU A 118 14.98 21.49 -10.31
C GLU A 118 14.71 22.92 -9.78
N MET A 119 13.45 23.38 -9.85
CA MET A 119 13.01 24.65 -9.28
C MET A 119 12.73 24.56 -7.76
N GLY A 120 12.89 23.40 -7.14
CA GLY A 120 12.65 23.18 -5.71
C GLY A 120 11.18 23.00 -5.33
N LEU A 121 10.29 22.70 -6.30
CA LEU A 121 8.91 22.37 -6.01
C LEU A 121 8.82 20.90 -5.55
N GLU A 122 8.35 20.68 -4.34
CA GLU A 122 8.22 19.37 -3.74
C GLU A 122 7.17 18.52 -4.47
N LYS A 123 7.42 17.21 -4.58
CA LYS A 123 6.49 16.23 -5.16
C LYS A 123 5.68 15.58 -4.05
N HIS A 124 4.36 15.65 -4.14
CA HIS A 124 3.45 14.95 -3.23
C HIS A 124 2.90 13.67 -3.86
N ASP A 125 2.36 12.78 -3.03
CA ASP A 125 1.72 11.52 -3.44
C ASP A 125 0.39 11.37 -2.68
N GLU A 126 -0.68 11.83 -3.29
CA GLU A 126 -2.01 11.90 -2.68
C GLU A 126 -3.05 11.17 -3.54
N ASP A 127 -3.96 10.49 -2.87
CA ASP A 127 -5.10 9.82 -3.47
C ASP A 127 -6.40 10.08 -2.66
N PHE A 128 -7.52 9.67 -3.20
CA PHE A 128 -8.80 9.91 -2.53
C PHE A 128 -8.99 9.07 -1.26
N GLY A 129 -8.34 7.90 -1.16
CA GLY A 129 -8.32 7.11 0.08
C GLY A 129 -7.65 7.86 1.22
N GLN A 130 -6.53 8.57 0.94
CA GLN A 130 -5.87 9.47 1.90
C GLN A 130 -6.78 10.65 2.28
N THR A 131 -7.43 11.25 1.29
CA THR A 131 -8.41 12.34 1.50
C THR A 131 -9.52 11.91 2.44
N MET A 132 -10.12 10.73 2.23
CA MET A 132 -11.12 10.17 3.15
C MET A 132 -10.54 9.92 4.55
N GLY A 133 -9.31 9.40 4.65
CA GLY A 133 -8.61 9.23 5.92
C GLY A 133 -8.39 10.55 6.67
N ARG A 134 -8.02 11.62 5.94
CA ARG A 134 -7.89 12.97 6.49
C ARG A 134 -9.23 13.53 6.99
N TRP A 135 -10.34 13.14 6.37
CA TRP A 135 -11.69 13.48 6.83
C TRP A 135 -12.15 12.63 8.03
N GLY A 136 -11.33 11.69 8.50
CA GLY A 136 -11.62 10.85 9.68
C GLY A 136 -12.34 9.54 9.35
N VAL A 137 -12.35 9.11 8.09
CA VAL A 137 -12.88 7.78 7.72
C VAL A 137 -11.84 6.73 8.09
N ASP A 138 -12.25 5.75 8.90
CA ASP A 138 -11.40 4.63 9.31
C ASP A 138 -10.98 3.74 8.13
N ASP A 139 -9.84 3.05 8.27
CA ASP A 139 -9.31 2.14 7.24
C ASP A 139 -10.30 1.00 6.93
N GLY A 140 -11.00 0.49 7.95
CA GLY A 140 -11.80 -0.72 7.86
C GLY A 140 -10.96 -1.97 7.66
N ALA A 141 -11.54 -3.02 7.08
CA ALA A 141 -10.85 -4.29 6.84
C ALA A 141 -9.78 -4.17 5.76
N TYR A 142 -8.67 -4.88 5.95
CA TYR A 142 -7.65 -5.06 4.93
C TYR A 142 -8.11 -6.05 3.85
N PHE A 143 -7.80 -5.73 2.58
CA PHE A 143 -8.08 -6.56 1.42
C PHE A 143 -6.88 -6.63 0.48
N VAL A 144 -6.78 -7.75 -0.25
CA VAL A 144 -5.86 -7.88 -1.37
C VAL A 144 -6.68 -8.03 -2.65
N TRP A 145 -6.50 -7.12 -3.62
CA TRP A 145 -7.17 -7.16 -4.90
C TRP A 145 -6.33 -7.91 -5.94
N PRO A 146 -6.97 -8.71 -6.82
CA PRO A 146 -6.27 -9.32 -7.95
C PRO A 146 -5.58 -8.24 -8.79
N LEU A 147 -4.29 -8.40 -9.04
CA LEU A 147 -3.41 -7.53 -9.82
C LEU A 147 -3.20 -6.11 -9.28
N LEU A 148 -4.11 -5.58 -8.45
CA LEU A 148 -3.98 -4.25 -7.85
C LEU A 148 -3.21 -4.27 -6.52
N GLY A 149 -3.14 -5.44 -5.85
CA GLY A 149 -2.40 -5.60 -4.60
C GLY A 149 -3.17 -5.18 -3.35
N PRO A 150 -2.45 -4.77 -2.29
CA PRO A 150 -3.02 -4.45 -0.98
C PRO A 150 -3.91 -3.21 -1.01
N SER A 151 -4.96 -3.23 -0.19
CA SER A 151 -5.93 -2.14 -0.02
C SER A 151 -6.61 -2.25 1.35
N THR A 152 -7.40 -1.25 1.70
CA THR A 152 -8.37 -1.29 2.81
C THR A 152 -9.78 -1.04 2.28
N THR A 153 -10.79 -1.19 3.14
CA THR A 153 -12.18 -0.85 2.76
C THR A 153 -12.27 0.60 2.29
N ARG A 154 -11.69 1.53 3.03
CA ARG A 154 -11.65 2.96 2.68
C ARG A 154 -10.94 3.19 1.35
N ASP A 155 -9.72 2.64 1.21
CA ASP A 155 -8.90 2.86 0.03
C ASP A 155 -9.53 2.23 -1.22
N THR A 156 -10.24 1.10 -1.06
CA THR A 156 -11.05 0.48 -2.11
C THR A 156 -12.17 1.40 -2.60
N VAL A 157 -12.87 2.08 -1.69
CA VAL A 157 -13.88 3.08 -2.07
C VAL A 157 -13.21 4.27 -2.75
N GLY A 158 -12.04 4.69 -2.26
CA GLY A 158 -11.22 5.75 -2.84
C GLY A 158 -10.77 5.47 -4.27
N LEU A 159 -10.56 4.21 -4.65
CA LEU A 159 -10.21 3.84 -6.03
C LEU A 159 -11.26 4.28 -7.07
N VAL A 160 -12.53 4.47 -6.68
CA VAL A 160 -13.59 4.87 -7.62
C VAL A 160 -13.33 6.26 -8.19
N PRO A 161 -13.20 7.34 -7.39
CA PRO A 161 -12.82 8.64 -7.92
C PRO A 161 -11.40 8.65 -8.51
N ASP A 162 -10.43 7.93 -7.92
CA ASP A 162 -9.07 7.87 -8.45
C ASP A 162 -9.05 7.33 -9.89
N THR A 163 -9.81 6.27 -10.17
CA THR A 163 -9.92 5.70 -11.52
C THR A 163 -10.76 6.58 -12.46
N TYR A 164 -11.79 7.26 -11.93
CA TYR A 164 -12.64 8.14 -12.72
C TYR A 164 -11.89 9.39 -13.19
N PHE A 165 -11.05 9.96 -12.35
CA PHE A 165 -10.27 11.16 -12.67
C PHE A 165 -8.89 10.86 -13.26
N ASP A 166 -8.47 9.59 -13.39
CA ASP A 166 -7.20 9.23 -14.02
C ASP A 166 -7.27 9.45 -15.55
N PRO A 167 -6.51 10.42 -16.12
CA PRO A 167 -6.54 10.70 -17.55
C PRO A 167 -6.06 9.52 -18.40
N VAL A 168 -5.18 8.66 -17.88
CA VAL A 168 -4.67 7.48 -18.57
C VAL A 168 -5.78 6.43 -18.74
N LEU A 169 -6.57 6.18 -17.68
CA LEU A 169 -7.66 5.20 -17.69
C LEU A 169 -8.85 5.67 -18.55
N ASN A 170 -9.02 6.98 -18.72
CA ASN A 170 -10.10 7.57 -19.48
C ASN A 170 -9.72 7.97 -20.91
N HIS A 171 -8.48 7.69 -21.33
CA HIS A 171 -7.99 8.05 -22.66
C HIS A 171 -8.68 7.26 -23.77
N LYS A 172 -8.91 7.95 -24.92
CA LYS A 172 -9.40 7.34 -26.15
C LYS A 172 -8.36 7.57 -27.28
N PRO A 173 -8.16 6.61 -28.18
CA PRO A 173 -8.82 5.31 -28.34
C PRO A 173 -8.32 4.24 -27.36
N HIS A 174 -9.10 3.15 -27.21
CA HIS A 174 -8.82 2.07 -26.24
C HIS A 174 -7.44 1.40 -26.41
N GLY A 175 -6.92 1.32 -27.63
CA GLY A 175 -5.59 0.77 -27.90
C GLY A 175 -4.47 1.59 -27.23
N VAL A 176 -4.53 2.92 -27.38
CA VAL A 176 -3.56 3.84 -26.74
C VAL A 176 -3.68 3.76 -25.21
N ARG A 177 -4.91 3.74 -24.68
CA ARG A 177 -5.14 3.54 -23.25
C ARG A 177 -4.49 2.26 -22.74
N GLY A 178 -4.72 1.13 -23.41
CA GLY A 178 -4.11 -0.16 -23.03
C GLY A 178 -2.59 -0.10 -23.02
N PHE A 179 -1.99 0.49 -24.06
CA PHE A 179 -0.55 0.70 -24.11
C PHE A 179 -0.04 1.57 -22.97
N MET A 180 -0.69 2.69 -22.68
CA MET A 180 -0.30 3.59 -21.57
C MET A 180 -0.41 2.88 -20.21
N VAL A 181 -1.49 2.14 -19.97
CA VAL A 181 -1.68 1.39 -18.70
C VAL A 181 -0.59 0.34 -18.51
N VAL A 182 -0.31 -0.46 -19.54
CA VAL A 182 0.74 -1.48 -19.48
C VAL A 182 2.11 -0.84 -19.29
N THR A 183 2.42 0.23 -20.02
CA THR A 183 3.71 0.93 -19.90
C THR A 183 3.88 1.52 -18.49
N ARG A 184 2.84 2.17 -17.93
CA ARG A 184 2.89 2.72 -16.57
C ARG A 184 3.08 1.61 -15.52
N ALA A 185 2.35 0.51 -15.63
CA ALA A 185 2.49 -0.63 -14.72
C ALA A 185 3.89 -1.27 -14.81
N THR A 186 4.40 -1.47 -16.02
CA THR A 186 5.74 -2.04 -16.25
C THR A 186 6.84 -1.12 -15.70
N SER A 187 6.74 0.19 -15.94
CA SER A 187 7.69 1.17 -15.42
C SER A 187 7.70 1.18 -13.89
N LYS A 188 6.52 1.25 -13.24
CA LYS A 188 6.41 1.15 -11.77
C LYS A 188 6.99 -0.16 -11.23
N ARG A 189 6.72 -1.29 -11.89
CA ARG A 189 7.26 -2.59 -11.44
C ARG A 189 8.77 -2.66 -11.62
N ALA A 190 9.32 -2.06 -12.68
CA ALA A 190 10.76 -2.00 -12.92
C ALA A 190 11.50 -1.19 -11.85
N ASP A 191 10.92 -0.09 -11.40
CA ASP A 191 11.47 0.73 -10.31
C ASP A 191 11.49 -0.03 -8.96
N LEU A 192 10.58 -0.99 -8.77
CA LEU A 192 10.47 -1.79 -7.55
C LEU A 192 11.28 -3.10 -7.54
N LEU A 193 11.99 -3.45 -8.63
CA LEU A 193 12.69 -4.74 -8.75
C LEU A 193 13.72 -4.95 -7.64
N ASP A 194 14.53 -3.95 -7.34
CA ASP A 194 15.60 -4.06 -6.35
C ASP A 194 15.05 -4.07 -4.91
N ALA A 195 14.05 -3.23 -4.63
CA ALA A 195 13.37 -3.22 -3.34
C ALA A 195 12.63 -4.54 -3.06
N SER A 196 11.94 -5.10 -4.07
CA SER A 196 11.24 -6.38 -3.91
C SER A 196 12.20 -7.54 -3.66
N ARG A 197 13.41 -7.53 -4.25
CA ARG A 197 14.43 -8.55 -3.97
C ARG A 197 14.88 -8.52 -2.51
N ILE A 198 15.17 -7.33 -1.95
CA ILE A 198 15.55 -7.18 -0.55
C ILE A 198 14.44 -7.71 0.37
N LEU A 199 13.20 -7.41 0.03
CA LEU A 199 12.03 -7.87 0.77
C LEU A 199 11.85 -9.39 0.70
N GLU A 200 12.04 -9.99 -0.47
CA GLU A 200 11.98 -11.44 -0.68
C GLU A 200 13.02 -12.19 0.17
N GLU A 201 14.19 -11.58 0.40
CA GLU A 201 15.29 -12.16 1.18
C GLU A 201 15.08 -11.98 2.70
N ALA A 202 14.45 -10.89 3.14
CA ALA A 202 14.34 -10.51 4.55
C ALA A 202 13.07 -11.02 5.23
N ALA A 203 11.97 -11.26 4.53
CA ALA A 203 10.68 -11.57 5.11
C ALA A 203 10.47 -13.07 5.32
N LEU A 204 10.22 -13.49 6.59
CA LEU A 204 9.81 -14.86 6.91
C LEU A 204 8.41 -15.19 6.37
N ASP A 205 7.46 -14.25 6.54
CA ASP A 205 6.13 -14.31 5.95
C ASP A 205 5.91 -13.06 5.09
N LYS A 206 6.04 -13.21 3.79
CA LYS A 206 5.93 -12.10 2.82
C LYS A 206 4.56 -11.45 2.83
N TYR A 207 3.50 -12.23 3.06
CA TYR A 207 2.14 -11.71 3.11
C TYR A 207 1.95 -10.79 4.32
N VAL A 208 2.31 -11.25 5.51
CA VAL A 208 2.21 -10.44 6.75
C VAL A 208 3.06 -9.19 6.63
N PHE A 209 4.28 -9.32 6.10
CA PHE A 209 5.15 -8.16 5.88
C PHE A 209 4.51 -7.15 4.94
N GLN A 210 3.97 -7.58 3.79
CA GLN A 210 3.31 -6.69 2.83
C GLN A 210 2.10 -5.99 3.45
N ARG A 211 1.26 -6.73 4.21
CA ARG A 211 0.11 -6.17 4.91
C ARG A 211 0.52 -5.07 5.88
N ASP A 212 1.47 -5.37 6.75
CA ASP A 212 1.87 -4.45 7.82
C ASP A 212 2.62 -3.22 7.25
N ALA A 213 3.47 -3.41 6.25
CA ALA A 213 4.13 -2.32 5.53
C ALA A 213 3.11 -1.41 4.83
N TYR A 214 2.10 -1.99 4.16
CA TYR A 214 1.04 -1.23 3.52
C TYR A 214 0.25 -0.39 4.54
N LEU A 215 -0.23 -1.00 5.62
CA LEU A 215 -1.02 -0.30 6.64
C LEU A 215 -0.21 0.81 7.32
N GLN A 216 1.07 0.55 7.61
CA GLN A 216 1.96 1.55 8.19
C GLN A 216 2.22 2.72 7.23
N ARG A 217 2.51 2.42 5.96
CA ARG A 217 2.72 3.46 4.93
C ARG A 217 1.46 4.29 4.75
N ARG A 218 0.27 3.67 4.62
CA ARG A 218 -1.00 4.40 4.48
C ARG A 218 -1.24 5.35 5.65
N ARG A 219 -1.00 4.87 6.88
CA ARG A 219 -1.11 5.72 8.06
C ARG A 219 -0.12 6.89 8.02
N SER A 220 1.12 6.65 7.61
CA SER A 220 2.13 7.72 7.46
C SER A 220 1.68 8.77 6.45
N LEU A 221 1.20 8.34 5.27
CA LEU A 221 0.77 9.23 4.21
C LEU A 221 -0.43 10.13 4.63
N ILE A 222 -1.44 9.58 5.29
CA ILE A 222 -2.61 10.35 5.78
C ILE A 222 -2.21 11.50 6.72
N TYR A 223 -1.13 11.33 7.47
CA TYR A 223 -0.63 12.29 8.45
C TYR A 223 0.67 12.99 8.01
N ASP A 224 0.97 12.99 6.72
CA ASP A 224 2.15 13.68 6.15
C ASP A 224 3.46 13.33 6.89
N GLY A 225 3.67 12.03 7.18
CA GLY A 225 4.84 11.52 7.89
C GLY A 225 4.79 11.66 9.43
N ASN A 226 3.78 12.34 9.99
CA ASN A 226 3.63 12.57 11.42
C ASN A 226 2.38 11.90 12.02
N PRO A 227 2.23 10.57 11.92
CA PRO A 227 1.05 9.90 12.46
C PRO A 227 0.98 10.06 13.98
N PRO A 228 -0.23 10.28 14.57
CA PRO A 228 -0.40 10.28 16.01
C PRO A 228 0.19 8.99 16.58
N ARG A 229 0.87 9.10 17.74
CA ARG A 229 1.32 7.89 18.46
C ARG A 229 0.10 7.00 18.64
N ALA A 230 0.17 5.76 18.10
CA ALA A 230 -0.81 4.78 18.45
C ALA A 230 -0.81 4.70 19.98
N GLU A 231 -1.92 5.05 20.61
CA GLU A 231 -2.17 4.59 21.97
C GLU A 231 -1.92 3.09 21.90
N ARG A 232 -0.94 2.60 22.68
CA ARG A 232 -0.72 1.16 22.78
C ARG A 232 -2.09 0.60 23.06
N GLU A 233 -2.59 -0.28 22.20
CA GLU A 233 -3.78 -1.07 22.51
C GLU A 233 -3.49 -1.67 23.89
N GLN A 234 -4.06 -1.05 24.92
CA GLN A 234 -4.12 -1.67 26.23
C GLN A 234 -4.89 -2.97 25.97
N PRO A 235 -4.33 -4.12 26.32
CA PRO A 235 -5.12 -5.35 26.29
C PRO A 235 -6.39 -5.01 27.03
N ARG A 236 -7.55 -5.15 26.38
CA ARG A 236 -8.86 -4.97 27.01
C ARG A 236 -8.87 -5.87 28.24
N ALA A 237 -8.70 -5.25 29.40
CA ALA A 237 -8.80 -5.89 30.72
C ALA A 237 -10.24 -6.26 31.07
N ASP A 238 -11.12 -6.45 30.07
CA ASP A 238 -12.54 -6.75 30.22
C ASP A 238 -12.89 -8.14 29.70
N ALA A 239 -12.11 -9.14 30.11
CA ALA A 239 -12.55 -10.52 30.06
C ALA A 239 -12.33 -11.13 31.45
N GLY A 240 -13.35 -10.90 32.33
CA GLY A 240 -13.70 -11.80 33.43
C GLY A 240 -12.55 -12.12 34.43
N ALA A 241 -12.15 -11.16 35.24
CA ALA A 241 -11.47 -11.48 36.50
C ALA A 241 -12.51 -12.06 37.48
N SER A 242 -12.67 -13.38 37.48
CA SER A 242 -13.18 -14.09 38.65
C SER A 242 -12.17 -13.94 39.78
N PRO A 243 -12.59 -13.61 41.00
CA PRO A 243 -11.65 -13.46 42.11
C PRO A 243 -11.03 -14.82 42.46
N GLU A 244 -9.72 -14.92 42.29
CA GLU A 244 -8.93 -16.08 42.76
C GLU A 244 -8.89 -16.09 44.29
N PRO A 245 -9.15 -17.20 44.98
CA PRO A 245 -9.13 -17.26 46.42
C PRO A 245 -7.65 -17.21 46.90
N ALA A 246 -7.39 -16.32 47.85
CA ALA A 246 -6.11 -16.15 48.51
C ALA A 246 -5.63 -17.47 49.13
N VAL A 247 -4.53 -18.04 48.60
CA VAL A 247 -3.82 -19.16 49.20
C VAL A 247 -2.61 -18.62 49.96
N SER A 248 -2.68 -18.88 51.25
CA SER A 248 -1.68 -18.62 52.29
C SER A 248 -0.30 -19.17 51.93
N GLN A 249 0.71 -18.33 52.07
CA GLN A 249 2.14 -18.74 52.04
C GLN A 249 2.50 -19.55 53.29
N SER A 250 2.97 -20.75 53.11
CA SER A 250 3.78 -21.49 54.11
C SER A 250 4.66 -22.52 53.42
N GLY A 251 5.96 -22.27 53.48
CA GLY A 251 6.96 -23.30 53.77
C GLY A 251 7.55 -24.14 52.62
N ALA A 252 8.77 -23.79 52.30
CA ALA A 252 9.96 -24.67 52.20
C ALA A 252 10.24 -25.50 50.92
N ALA A 253 11.46 -25.36 50.54
CA ALA A 253 12.43 -26.31 49.98
C ALA A 253 12.75 -26.24 48.48
N ARG A 254 13.96 -25.78 48.23
CA ARG A 254 14.74 -25.81 46.99
C ARG A 254 14.89 -27.23 46.43
N VAL A 255 14.65 -27.39 45.16
CA VAL A 255 15.39 -28.35 44.32
C VAL A 255 15.68 -27.64 42.99
N ALA A 256 16.98 -27.42 42.74
CA ALA A 256 17.46 -26.89 41.47
C ALA A 256 17.43 -27.99 40.41
N LEU A 257 16.67 -27.80 39.34
CA LEU A 257 16.82 -28.58 38.12
C LEU A 257 17.10 -27.62 36.96
N ALA A 258 18.21 -27.84 36.26
CA ALA A 258 18.69 -27.01 35.17
C ALA A 258 17.69 -26.92 34.05
N ALA A 259 17.28 -25.71 33.68
CA ALA A 259 16.48 -25.44 32.50
C ALA A 259 17.37 -25.36 31.24
N PRO A 260 16.93 -25.86 30.08
CA PRO A 260 17.65 -25.67 28.83
C PRO A 260 17.61 -24.21 28.38
N ALA A 261 18.71 -23.76 27.78
CA ALA A 261 18.92 -22.40 27.32
C ALA A 261 17.77 -21.86 26.49
N ALA A 262 17.14 -20.79 26.91
CA ALA A 262 16.16 -20.05 26.18
C ALA A 262 16.81 -19.41 24.95
N VAL A 263 16.31 -19.74 23.76
CA VAL A 263 16.62 -19.06 22.51
C VAL A 263 16.14 -17.59 22.68
N GLN A 264 17.07 -16.66 22.66
CA GLN A 264 16.74 -15.23 22.71
C GLN A 264 16.00 -14.85 21.42
N PRO A 265 14.86 -14.17 21.49
CA PRO A 265 14.24 -13.60 20.29
C PRO A 265 15.18 -12.57 19.66
N ALA A 266 15.26 -12.58 18.33
CA ALA A 266 16.04 -11.62 17.56
C ALA A 266 15.65 -10.18 17.95
N PRO A 267 16.61 -9.24 18.02
CA PRO A 267 16.31 -7.86 18.36
C PRO A 267 15.35 -7.24 17.34
N PRO A 268 14.42 -6.37 17.78
CA PRO A 268 13.50 -5.70 16.87
C PRO A 268 14.30 -4.86 15.87
N VAL A 269 13.91 -4.94 14.60
CA VAL A 269 14.48 -4.15 13.51
C VAL A 269 14.37 -2.67 13.90
N SER A 270 15.49 -1.93 13.82
CA SER A 270 15.50 -0.54 14.24
C SER A 270 14.60 0.32 13.32
N PRO A 271 13.94 1.34 13.87
CA PRO A 271 13.12 2.27 13.08
C PRO A 271 13.84 2.85 11.86
N ALA A 272 15.16 3.11 11.99
CA ALA A 272 16.01 3.63 10.91
C ALA A 272 16.19 2.63 9.75
N ALA A 273 16.21 1.33 10.03
CA ALA A 273 16.28 0.32 8.95
C ALA A 273 14.97 0.19 8.19
N MET A 274 13.83 0.37 8.87
CA MET A 274 12.52 0.42 8.25
C MET A 274 12.32 1.71 7.43
N GLU A 275 12.78 2.85 7.94
CA GLU A 275 12.70 4.13 7.24
C GLU A 275 13.54 4.14 5.95
N ASN A 276 14.73 3.52 5.95
CA ASN A 276 15.53 3.36 4.74
C ASN A 276 14.89 2.40 3.73
N ALA A 277 14.24 1.33 4.18
CA ALA A 277 13.50 0.44 3.28
C ALA A 277 12.26 1.14 2.67
N VAL A 278 11.62 2.03 3.41
CA VAL A 278 10.48 2.84 2.94
C VAL A 278 10.95 3.89 1.94
N ARG A 279 12.09 4.57 2.18
CA ARG A 279 12.67 5.54 1.22
C ARG A 279 13.12 4.91 -0.10
N LEU A 280 13.48 3.63 -0.10
CA LEU A 280 13.80 2.90 -1.33
C LEU A 280 12.55 2.48 -2.12
N LEU A 281 11.37 2.65 -1.53
CA LEU A 281 10.07 2.41 -2.18
C LEU A 281 9.40 3.70 -2.68
N GLU A 282 9.98 4.88 -2.39
CA GLU A 282 9.65 6.18 -3.00
C GLU A 282 10.41 6.40 -4.32
#